data_281524e7a7e978a3e6052846b67d79dc
#
_entry.id   281524e7a7e978a3e6052846b67d79dc
#
_cell.length_a   1.000
_cell.length_b   1.000
_cell.length_c   1.000
_cell.angle_alpha   90.00
_cell.angle_beta   90.00
_cell.angle_gamma   90.00
#
_symmetry.space_group_name_H-M   'P 1'
#
loop_
_entity.id
_entity.type
_entity.pdbx_description
1 polymer ?
#
loop_
_entity_poly.entity_id
_entity_poly.type
_entity_poly.pdbx_seq_one_letter_code
_entity_poly.pdbx_strand_id
1 'polypeptide(L)'
;LAVGDGKIQKSSSNTAITKSNDCYSLSGATYGVYSDKGCTKSVATLMTDGNGNTDTVELRASTYYVKEIKAPKGFQLDNNVYTLTVKAGETSTLKVSDTPKVTDTLVELFKIDMETGKATAQGNASLEGAEFVWKYYDGYYTKDNLPSEPTRTWTTKTKAEKGSDNTIHYITRLADSYKVS
;
A
#
# COMPACT_ATOMS: atom_id res chain seq x y z
N LEU A 1 17.22 37.01 15.59
CA LEU A 1 15.95 36.27 15.64
C LEU A 1 16.26 34.80 15.91
N ALA A 2 15.55 34.18 16.88
CA ALA A 2 15.77 32.79 17.22
C ALA A 2 15.26 31.88 16.06
N VAL A 3 16.10 30.96 15.60
CA VAL A 3 15.81 29.99 14.54
C VAL A 3 16.04 28.56 15.02
N GLY A 4 15.41 27.62 14.38
CA GLY A 4 15.64 26.19 14.54
C GLY A 4 15.26 25.47 13.26
N ASP A 5 15.45 24.16 13.24
CA ASP A 5 15.15 23.34 12.08
C ASP A 5 13.81 22.60 12.23
N GLY A 6 13.08 22.53 11.13
CA GLY A 6 11.89 21.71 11.01
C GLY A 6 12.08 20.60 9.98
N LYS A 7 11.54 19.42 10.23
CA LYS A 7 11.48 18.30 9.28
C LYS A 7 10.25 17.44 9.49
N ILE A 8 9.93 16.64 8.50
CA ILE A 8 8.82 15.69 8.53
C ILE A 8 9.37 14.27 8.39
N GLN A 9 8.82 13.34 9.17
CA GLN A 9 9.05 11.91 9.05
C GLN A 9 7.73 11.21 8.81
N LYS A 10 7.61 10.62 7.63
CA LYS A 10 6.43 9.91 7.14
C LYS A 10 6.57 8.41 7.31
N SER A 11 5.48 7.75 7.63
CA SER A 11 5.38 6.29 7.68
C SER A 11 4.08 5.81 7.04
N SER A 12 3.97 4.50 6.82
CA SER A 12 2.72 3.84 6.48
C SER A 12 1.91 3.53 7.72
N SER A 13 0.60 3.77 7.69
CA SER A 13 -0.32 3.35 8.75
C SER A 13 -0.56 1.84 8.77
N ASN A 14 -0.15 1.11 7.72
CA ASN A 14 -0.27 -0.34 7.62
C ASN A 14 0.94 -0.97 6.93
N THR A 15 1.99 -1.20 7.69
CA THR A 15 3.24 -1.79 7.18
C THR A 15 3.08 -3.25 6.76
N ALA A 16 2.05 -3.97 7.24
CA ALA A 16 1.80 -5.34 6.81
C ALA A 16 1.48 -5.44 5.31
N ILE A 17 0.86 -4.39 4.75
CA ILE A 17 0.56 -4.31 3.32
C ILE A 17 1.72 -3.69 2.54
N THR A 18 2.35 -2.64 3.08
CA THR A 18 3.25 -1.78 2.31
C THR A 18 4.72 -2.20 2.36
N LYS A 19 5.14 -2.97 3.39
CA LYS A 19 6.52 -3.40 3.53
C LYS A 19 6.91 -4.35 2.40
N SER A 20 8.03 -4.05 1.74
CA SER A 20 8.54 -4.83 0.60
C SER A 20 7.53 -4.98 -0.54
N ASN A 21 6.70 -3.97 -0.74
CA ASN A 21 5.69 -3.92 -1.79
C ASN A 21 5.92 -2.73 -2.69
N ASP A 22 6.34 -2.98 -3.93
CA ASP A 22 6.70 -1.95 -4.90
C ASP A 22 5.49 -1.14 -5.43
N CYS A 23 4.26 -1.55 -5.08
CA CYS A 23 3.07 -0.74 -5.32
C CYS A 23 3.05 0.52 -4.45
N TYR A 24 3.87 0.56 -3.38
CA TYR A 24 3.95 1.66 -2.43
C TYR A 24 5.35 2.23 -2.35
N SER A 25 5.43 3.52 -2.15
CA SER A 25 6.69 4.22 -1.88
C SER A 25 6.43 5.37 -0.91
N LEU A 26 7.32 5.59 0.03
CA LEU A 26 7.28 6.78 0.89
C LEU A 26 7.92 8.00 0.23
N SER A 27 8.63 7.81 -0.90
CA SER A 27 9.27 8.89 -1.65
C SER A 27 8.28 9.75 -2.40
N GLY A 28 8.52 11.06 -2.43
CA GLY A 28 7.77 12.01 -3.24
C GLY A 28 6.51 12.56 -2.61
N ALA A 29 6.21 12.25 -1.33
CA ALA A 29 5.19 12.97 -0.60
C ALA A 29 5.62 14.43 -0.44
N THR A 30 4.74 15.35 -0.78
CA THR A 30 5.05 16.79 -0.75
C THR A 30 4.19 17.48 0.30
N TYR A 31 4.83 18.24 1.17
CA TYR A 31 4.21 18.97 2.27
C TYR A 31 4.41 20.45 2.13
N GLY A 32 3.34 21.22 2.29
CA GLY A 32 3.42 22.67 2.52
C GLY A 32 3.57 22.97 4.00
N VAL A 33 4.47 23.89 4.32
CA VAL A 33 4.63 24.46 5.67
C VAL A 33 4.13 25.90 5.63
N TYR A 34 3.23 26.23 6.55
CA TYR A 34 2.51 27.51 6.52
C TYR A 34 2.63 28.23 7.87
N SER A 35 2.65 29.56 7.80
CA SER A 35 2.66 30.41 9.01
C SER A 35 1.27 30.65 9.60
N ASP A 36 0.20 30.26 8.89
CA ASP A 36 -1.19 30.44 9.32
C ASP A 36 -1.96 29.11 9.29
N LYS A 37 -2.91 28.97 10.19
CA LYS A 37 -3.76 27.77 10.33
C LYS A 37 -4.61 27.46 9.10
N GLY A 38 -4.94 28.47 8.32
CA GLY A 38 -5.68 28.31 7.06
C GLY A 38 -4.83 27.79 5.90
N CYS A 39 -3.54 27.58 6.11
CA CYS A 39 -2.59 27.09 5.09
C CYS A 39 -2.59 27.96 3.82
N THR A 40 -2.64 29.30 3.99
CA THR A 40 -2.64 30.26 2.89
C THR A 40 -1.29 30.93 2.70
N LYS A 41 -0.48 31.02 3.77
CA LYS A 41 0.83 31.70 3.77
C LYS A 41 1.95 30.67 3.84
N SER A 42 2.35 30.15 2.68
CA SER A 42 3.44 29.18 2.56
C SER A 42 4.78 29.79 2.94
N VAL A 43 5.55 29.08 3.77
CA VAL A 43 6.92 29.46 4.16
C VAL A 43 7.95 28.46 3.66
N ALA A 44 7.56 27.22 3.40
CA ALA A 44 8.43 26.18 2.85
C ALA A 44 7.60 25.07 2.19
N THR A 45 8.28 24.30 1.35
CA THR A 45 7.78 23.03 0.79
C THR A 45 8.84 21.97 1.00
N LEU A 46 8.42 20.81 1.54
CA LEU A 46 9.30 19.70 1.86
C LEU A 46 8.84 18.44 1.10
N MET A 47 9.79 17.62 0.67
CA MET A 47 9.52 16.36 -0.03
C MET A 47 10.21 15.19 0.67
N THR A 48 9.51 14.07 0.80
CA THR A 48 10.07 12.87 1.43
C THR A 48 10.96 12.08 0.49
N ASP A 49 11.98 11.46 1.06
CA ASP A 49 12.81 10.42 0.44
C ASP A 49 12.17 9.03 0.55
N GLY A 50 12.90 7.98 0.10
CA GLY A 50 12.43 6.59 0.16
C GLY A 50 12.26 6.04 1.58
N ASN A 51 12.86 6.67 2.58
CA ASN A 51 12.71 6.33 4.00
C ASN A 51 11.58 7.14 4.68
N GLY A 52 10.92 8.01 3.94
CA GLY A 52 9.87 8.88 4.46
C GLY A 52 10.38 10.14 5.16
N ASN A 53 11.66 10.45 5.07
CA ASN A 53 12.25 11.63 5.68
C ASN A 53 12.31 12.79 4.67
N THR A 54 12.05 14.01 5.15
CA THR A 54 12.37 15.23 4.40
C THR A 54 13.76 15.75 4.80
N ASP A 55 14.31 16.64 3.99
CA ASP A 55 15.36 17.51 4.45
C ASP A 55 14.86 18.41 5.59
N THR A 56 15.79 19.02 6.31
CA THR A 56 15.48 20.05 7.30
C THR A 56 15.29 21.40 6.60
N VAL A 57 14.47 22.23 7.19
CA VAL A 57 14.32 23.65 6.79
C VAL A 57 14.53 24.52 8.01
N GLU A 58 15.42 25.53 7.89
CA GLU A 58 15.59 26.53 8.93
C GLU A 58 14.39 27.50 8.94
N LEU A 59 13.79 27.64 10.10
CA LEU A 59 12.63 28.50 10.33
C LEU A 59 12.80 29.29 11.62
N ARG A 60 12.12 30.43 11.71
CA ARG A 60 12.03 31.15 13.01
C ARG A 60 11.37 30.27 14.04
N ALA A 61 11.82 30.36 15.27
CA ALA A 61 11.18 29.68 16.39
C ALA A 61 9.71 30.16 16.53
N SER A 62 8.78 29.29 16.17
CA SER A 62 7.34 29.57 16.14
C SER A 62 6.55 28.27 15.93
N THR A 63 5.23 28.39 15.91
CA THR A 63 4.31 27.35 15.51
C THR A 63 3.95 27.50 14.04
N TYR A 64 4.08 26.41 13.30
CA TYR A 64 3.73 26.30 11.88
C TYR A 64 2.66 25.25 11.67
N TYR A 65 1.99 25.32 10.53
CA TYR A 65 0.96 24.39 10.10
C TYR A 65 1.44 23.63 8.86
N VAL A 66 1.24 22.32 8.85
CA VAL A 66 1.75 21.45 7.81
C VAL A 66 0.61 20.68 7.19
N LYS A 67 0.54 20.71 5.87
CA LYS A 67 -0.46 19.98 5.08
C LYS A 67 0.19 19.23 3.94
N GLU A 68 -0.25 18.01 3.72
CA GLU A 68 0.17 17.26 2.54
C GLU A 68 -0.47 17.86 1.29
N ILE A 69 0.35 18.14 0.28
CA ILE A 69 -0.08 18.69 -1.02
C ILE A 69 -0.18 17.56 -2.05
N LYS A 70 0.72 16.58 -1.96
CA LYS A 70 0.79 15.42 -2.85
C LYS A 70 1.14 14.18 -2.06
N ALA A 71 0.28 13.16 -2.16
CA ALA A 71 0.56 11.86 -1.59
C ALA A 71 1.63 11.11 -2.40
N PRO A 72 2.41 10.23 -1.79
CA PRO A 72 3.35 9.38 -2.50
C PRO A 72 2.64 8.20 -3.17
N LYS A 73 3.38 7.45 -3.99
CA LYS A 73 2.85 6.29 -4.73
C LYS A 73 2.14 5.32 -3.80
N GLY A 74 0.89 4.97 -4.13
CA GLY A 74 0.10 3.95 -3.45
C GLY A 74 -0.62 4.42 -2.18
N PHE A 75 -0.48 5.69 -1.78
CA PHE A 75 -1.14 6.22 -0.58
C PHE A 75 -2.26 7.21 -0.90
N GLN A 76 -3.21 7.30 0.02
CA GLN A 76 -4.25 8.33 -0.01
C GLN A 76 -3.66 9.67 0.40
N LEU A 77 -4.17 10.76 -0.18
CA LEU A 77 -3.82 12.11 0.27
C LEU A 77 -4.33 12.32 1.70
N ASP A 78 -3.44 12.74 2.59
CA ASP A 78 -3.82 13.13 3.94
C ASP A 78 -4.29 14.61 3.95
N ASN A 79 -5.56 14.82 4.20
CA ASN A 79 -6.16 16.15 4.23
C ASN A 79 -6.04 16.85 5.60
N ASN A 80 -5.44 16.20 6.59
CA ASN A 80 -5.27 16.79 7.91
C ASN A 80 -4.25 17.93 7.88
N VAL A 81 -4.45 18.90 8.76
CA VAL A 81 -3.50 19.97 9.04
C VAL A 81 -2.84 19.67 10.38
N TYR A 82 -1.54 19.55 10.36
CA TYR A 82 -0.72 19.28 11.55
C TYR A 82 -0.04 20.53 12.06
N THR A 83 0.36 20.51 13.30
CA THR A 83 1.11 21.58 13.94
C THR A 83 2.56 21.16 14.09
N LEU A 84 3.50 21.98 13.63
CA LEU A 84 4.94 21.85 13.81
C LEU A 84 5.44 23.02 14.66
N THR A 85 5.89 22.74 15.88
CA THR A 85 6.48 23.76 16.76
C THR A 85 8.00 23.73 16.61
N VAL A 86 8.55 24.75 15.99
CA VAL A 86 10.01 24.93 15.81
C VAL A 86 10.57 25.67 17.01
N LYS A 87 11.54 25.05 17.67
CA LYS A 87 12.26 25.61 18.83
C LYS A 87 13.62 26.11 18.45
N ALA A 88 14.06 27.18 19.07
CA ALA A 88 15.38 27.78 18.78
C ALA A 88 16.51 26.79 19.09
N GLY A 89 17.42 26.65 18.12
CA GLY A 89 18.62 25.80 18.23
C GLY A 89 18.35 24.30 18.24
N GLU A 90 17.10 23.87 17.98
CA GLU A 90 16.72 22.45 17.94
C GLU A 90 16.22 22.04 16.56
N THR A 91 16.30 20.74 16.26
CA THR A 91 15.59 20.12 15.14
C THR A 91 14.25 19.55 15.63
N SER A 92 13.16 20.12 15.13
CA SER A 92 11.79 19.71 15.46
C SER A 92 11.27 18.78 14.35
N THR A 93 10.87 17.56 14.71
CA THR A 93 10.37 16.55 13.77
C THR A 93 8.86 16.36 13.92
N LEU A 94 8.13 16.55 12.83
CA LEU A 94 6.71 16.17 12.73
C LEU A 94 6.63 14.74 12.19
N LYS A 95 6.04 13.84 12.97
CA LYS A 95 5.77 12.45 12.54
C LYS A 95 4.34 12.35 12.03
N VAL A 96 4.18 11.83 10.82
CA VAL A 96 2.89 11.63 10.15
C VAL A 96 2.82 10.21 9.55
N SER A 97 1.60 9.73 9.31
CA SER A 97 1.41 8.46 8.63
C SER A 97 0.28 8.56 7.61
N ASP A 98 0.44 7.90 6.47
CA ASP A 98 -0.58 7.83 5.44
C ASP A 98 -1.23 6.46 5.39
N THR A 99 -2.50 6.48 4.96
CA THR A 99 -3.26 5.27 4.70
C THR A 99 -2.96 4.75 3.30
N PRO A 100 -2.51 3.49 3.15
CA PRO A 100 -2.30 2.91 1.84
C PRO A 100 -3.64 2.78 1.10
N LYS A 101 -3.62 3.05 -0.21
CA LYS A 101 -4.72 2.70 -1.10
C LYS A 101 -4.74 1.18 -1.24
N VAL A 102 -5.89 0.59 -1.10
CA VAL A 102 -6.12 -0.83 -1.33
C VAL A 102 -7.29 -1.00 -2.28
N THR A 103 -7.13 -1.89 -3.24
CA THR A 103 -8.23 -2.36 -4.07
C THR A 103 -8.46 -3.81 -3.69
N ASP A 104 -9.63 -4.12 -3.18
CA ASP A 104 -10.01 -5.50 -2.91
C ASP A 104 -10.28 -6.17 -4.25
N THR A 105 -9.37 -7.03 -4.67
CA THR A 105 -9.54 -7.86 -5.85
C THR A 105 -9.79 -9.28 -5.38
N LEU A 106 -10.97 -9.80 -5.71
CA LEU A 106 -11.30 -11.21 -5.51
C LEU A 106 -10.93 -11.96 -6.79
N VAL A 107 -9.97 -12.87 -6.68
CA VAL A 107 -9.65 -13.81 -7.75
C VAL A 107 -10.02 -15.21 -7.27
N GLU A 108 -10.93 -15.84 -7.97
CA GLU A 108 -11.38 -17.22 -7.69
C GLU A 108 -10.92 -18.15 -8.79
N LEU A 109 -10.51 -19.34 -8.39
CA LEU A 109 -10.16 -20.42 -9.29
C LEU A 109 -11.01 -21.66 -8.92
N PHE A 110 -11.74 -22.16 -9.90
CA PHE A 110 -12.53 -23.38 -9.77
C PHE A 110 -11.75 -24.54 -10.37
N LYS A 111 -11.53 -25.58 -9.56
CA LYS A 111 -10.90 -26.81 -10.00
C LYS A 111 -11.96 -27.75 -10.55
N ILE A 112 -11.74 -28.22 -11.76
CA ILE A 112 -12.62 -29.20 -12.40
C ILE A 112 -11.81 -30.44 -12.81
N ASP A 113 -12.50 -31.53 -13.02
CA ASP A 113 -11.95 -32.73 -13.67
C ASP A 113 -11.78 -32.45 -15.17
N MET A 114 -10.58 -32.71 -15.69
CA MET A 114 -10.22 -32.36 -17.05
C MET A 114 -10.96 -33.17 -18.10
N GLU A 115 -11.25 -34.46 -17.81
CA GLU A 115 -11.90 -35.35 -18.77
C GLU A 115 -13.40 -35.12 -18.84
N THR A 116 -14.03 -34.87 -17.68
CA THR A 116 -15.48 -34.70 -17.59
C THR A 116 -15.94 -33.25 -17.67
N GLY A 117 -15.04 -32.29 -17.43
CA GLY A 117 -15.35 -30.88 -17.31
C GLY A 117 -16.23 -30.55 -16.11
N LYS A 118 -16.41 -31.46 -15.16
CA LYS A 118 -17.30 -31.32 -14.00
C LYS A 118 -16.51 -31.02 -12.72
N ALA A 119 -17.22 -30.46 -11.74
CA ALA A 119 -16.69 -30.22 -10.39
C ALA A 119 -16.60 -31.50 -9.54
N THR A 120 -16.78 -32.66 -10.13
CA THR A 120 -16.72 -33.97 -9.46
C THR A 120 -15.52 -34.75 -9.97
N ALA A 121 -14.69 -35.25 -9.06
CA ALA A 121 -13.60 -36.15 -9.43
C ALA A 121 -14.11 -37.52 -9.85
N GLN A 122 -13.32 -38.21 -10.68
CA GLN A 122 -13.59 -39.60 -11.06
C GLN A 122 -12.96 -40.57 -10.07
N GLY A 123 -13.63 -41.67 -9.82
CA GLY A 123 -13.15 -42.75 -8.95
C GLY A 123 -12.87 -42.27 -7.53
N ASN A 124 -11.72 -42.65 -6.99
CA ASN A 124 -11.26 -42.29 -5.63
C ASN A 124 -10.42 -41.01 -5.59
N ALA A 125 -10.33 -40.25 -6.70
CA ALA A 125 -9.60 -38.99 -6.73
C ALA A 125 -10.34 -37.91 -5.96
N SER A 126 -9.61 -36.87 -5.54
CA SER A 126 -10.17 -35.68 -4.92
C SER A 126 -9.72 -34.43 -5.67
N LEU A 127 -10.62 -33.46 -5.79
CA LEU A 127 -10.30 -32.12 -6.27
C LEU A 127 -9.95 -31.16 -5.12
N GLU A 128 -10.15 -31.61 -3.87
CA GLU A 128 -9.79 -30.85 -2.67
C GLU A 128 -8.31 -30.97 -2.37
N GLY A 129 -7.74 -29.90 -1.82
CA GLY A 129 -6.33 -29.85 -1.42
C GLY A 129 -5.34 -29.63 -2.55
N ALA A 130 -5.82 -29.41 -3.79
CA ALA A 130 -4.94 -29.06 -4.89
C ALA A 130 -4.27 -27.71 -4.63
N GLU A 131 -2.94 -27.67 -4.73
CA GLU A 131 -2.15 -26.49 -4.47
C GLU A 131 -1.96 -25.66 -5.74
N PHE A 132 -2.16 -24.37 -5.62
CA PHE A 132 -1.95 -23.39 -6.69
C PHE A 132 -0.99 -22.30 -6.24
N VAL A 133 0.01 -22.01 -7.08
CA VAL A 133 0.94 -20.90 -6.91
C VAL A 133 0.46 -19.75 -7.81
N TRP A 134 0.14 -18.65 -7.17
CA TRP A 134 -0.25 -17.41 -7.84
C TRP A 134 0.96 -16.51 -7.96
N LYS A 135 1.20 -15.99 -9.15
CA LYS A 135 2.30 -15.06 -9.44
C LYS A 135 1.72 -13.74 -9.94
N TYR A 136 2.02 -12.68 -9.24
CA TYR A 136 1.67 -11.32 -9.65
C TYR A 136 2.89 -10.62 -10.24
N TYR A 137 2.67 -9.96 -11.35
CA TYR A 137 3.64 -9.13 -12.04
C TYR A 137 3.10 -7.71 -12.14
N ASP A 138 3.84 -6.73 -11.62
CA ASP A 138 3.44 -5.33 -11.65
C ASP A 138 3.67 -4.77 -13.06
N GLY A 139 2.60 -4.63 -13.83
CA GLY A 139 2.61 -4.17 -15.22
C GLY A 139 1.69 -4.97 -16.14
N TYR A 140 1.79 -4.67 -17.43
CA TYR A 140 1.01 -5.35 -18.46
C TYR A 140 1.91 -6.29 -19.27
N TYR A 141 1.73 -7.58 -19.09
CA TYR A 141 2.54 -8.61 -19.72
C TYR A 141 1.67 -9.66 -20.41
N THR A 142 2.25 -10.31 -21.40
CA THR A 142 1.72 -11.56 -21.95
C THR A 142 2.54 -12.73 -21.41
N LYS A 143 2.06 -13.96 -21.60
CA LYS A 143 2.80 -15.16 -21.18
C LYS A 143 4.21 -15.27 -21.80
N ASP A 144 4.42 -14.62 -22.93
CA ASP A 144 5.66 -14.74 -23.72
C ASP A 144 6.69 -13.65 -23.34
N ASN A 145 6.31 -12.65 -22.55
CA ASN A 145 7.18 -11.56 -22.14
C ASN A 145 7.12 -11.27 -20.64
N LEU A 146 6.74 -12.26 -19.83
CA LEU A 146 6.78 -12.13 -18.37
C LEU A 146 8.22 -11.90 -17.89
N PRO A 147 8.42 -11.04 -16.89
CA PRO A 147 9.69 -10.98 -16.17
C PRO A 147 10.05 -12.36 -15.58
N SER A 148 11.35 -12.62 -15.44
CA SER A 148 11.85 -13.88 -14.87
C SER A 148 11.35 -14.11 -13.44
N GLU A 149 11.21 -13.04 -12.68
CA GLU A 149 10.74 -13.07 -11.29
C GLU A 149 9.41 -12.33 -11.13
N PRO A 150 8.44 -12.93 -10.43
CA PRO A 150 7.20 -12.24 -10.11
C PRO A 150 7.44 -11.17 -9.02
N THR A 151 6.65 -10.12 -9.06
CA THR A 151 6.65 -9.10 -8.00
C THR A 151 6.17 -9.68 -6.68
N ARG A 152 5.23 -10.65 -6.73
CA ARG A 152 4.70 -11.37 -5.56
C ARG A 152 4.30 -12.79 -5.92
N THR A 153 4.37 -13.66 -4.92
CA THR A 153 3.95 -15.05 -5.02
C THR A 153 3.13 -15.45 -3.81
N TRP A 154 2.03 -16.16 -4.04
CA TRP A 154 1.19 -16.75 -3.00
C TRP A 154 0.89 -18.19 -3.34
N THR A 155 0.66 -19.00 -2.30
CA THR A 155 0.23 -20.38 -2.44
C THR A 155 -1.11 -20.58 -1.73
N THR A 156 -2.06 -21.19 -2.42
CA THR A 156 -3.38 -21.50 -1.90
C THR A 156 -3.77 -22.92 -2.24
N LYS A 157 -4.75 -23.47 -1.52
CA LYS A 157 -5.26 -24.82 -1.75
C LYS A 157 -6.77 -24.81 -1.95
N THR A 158 -7.24 -25.70 -2.82
CA THR A 158 -8.68 -25.85 -3.05
C THR A 158 -9.38 -26.44 -1.83
N LYS A 159 -10.59 -25.91 -1.59
CA LYS A 159 -11.52 -26.39 -0.57
C LYS A 159 -12.87 -26.67 -1.22
N ALA A 160 -13.61 -27.62 -0.66
CA ALA A 160 -14.98 -27.88 -1.06
C ALA A 160 -15.90 -26.78 -0.53
N GLU A 161 -16.67 -26.15 -1.41
CA GLU A 161 -17.68 -25.15 -1.06
C GLU A 161 -18.98 -25.45 -1.78
N LYS A 162 -20.09 -25.23 -1.06
CA LYS A 162 -21.43 -25.39 -1.63
C LYS A 162 -21.85 -24.09 -2.28
N GLY A 163 -22.08 -24.13 -3.59
CA GLY A 163 -22.58 -23.00 -4.35
C GLY A 163 -24.07 -22.69 -4.10
N SER A 164 -24.54 -21.57 -4.62
CA SER A 164 -25.94 -21.15 -4.57
C SER A 164 -26.88 -22.12 -5.34
N ASP A 165 -26.33 -22.87 -6.28
CA ASP A 165 -26.98 -23.94 -7.05
C ASP A 165 -27.10 -25.26 -6.27
N ASN A 166 -26.69 -25.27 -5.00
CA ASN A 166 -26.67 -26.44 -4.10
C ASN A 166 -25.63 -27.53 -4.48
N THR A 167 -24.76 -27.26 -5.46
CA THR A 167 -23.68 -28.18 -5.86
C THR A 167 -22.39 -27.86 -5.11
N ILE A 168 -21.51 -28.87 -4.97
CA ILE A 168 -20.18 -28.71 -4.40
C ILE A 168 -19.22 -28.28 -5.50
N HIS A 169 -18.49 -27.19 -5.23
CA HIS A 169 -17.40 -26.69 -6.05
C HIS A 169 -16.10 -26.74 -5.26
N TYR A 170 -14.99 -26.94 -5.94
CA TYR A 170 -13.66 -26.93 -5.34
C TYR A 170 -12.95 -25.64 -5.74
N ILE A 171 -12.84 -24.75 -4.79
CA ILE A 171 -12.46 -23.34 -5.02
C ILE A 171 -11.21 -23.00 -4.23
N THR A 172 -10.34 -22.21 -4.84
CA THR A 172 -9.29 -21.48 -4.13
C THR A 172 -9.35 -20.01 -4.50
N ARG A 173 -9.03 -19.14 -3.54
CA ARG A 173 -9.10 -17.68 -3.69
C ARG A 173 -7.84 -17.03 -3.22
N LEU A 174 -7.47 -15.94 -3.87
CA LEU A 174 -6.67 -14.93 -3.22
C LEU A 174 -7.59 -14.20 -2.23
N ALA A 175 -7.36 -14.45 -0.94
CA ALA A 175 -8.18 -13.91 0.14
C ALA A 175 -7.97 -12.40 0.32
N ASP A 176 -8.82 -11.75 1.11
CA ASP A 176 -8.80 -10.31 1.40
C ASP A 176 -7.48 -9.77 1.97
N SER A 177 -6.60 -10.65 2.46
CA SER A 177 -5.26 -10.28 2.92
C SER A 177 -4.29 -9.91 1.78
N TYR A 178 -4.62 -10.22 0.53
CA TYR A 178 -3.79 -9.96 -0.64
C TYR A 178 -4.34 -8.77 -1.40
N LYS A 179 -4.08 -7.58 -0.88
CA LYS A 179 -4.53 -6.33 -1.47
C LYS A 179 -3.42 -5.75 -2.32
N VAL A 180 -3.77 -5.35 -3.52
CA VAL A 180 -2.87 -4.68 -4.48
C VAL A 180 -3.51 -3.35 -4.81
N SER A 181 -2.73 -2.28 -4.74
CA SER A 181 -3.20 -0.93 -5.10
C SER A 181 -2.78 -0.55 -6.50
#